data_750aedab66479f3cedf54589930945ff
#
_entry.id   750aedab66479f3cedf54589930945ff
#
_cell.length_a   1.000
_cell.length_b   1.000
_cell.length_c   1.000
_cell.angle_alpha   90.00
_cell.angle_beta   90.00
_cell.angle_gamma   90.00
#
_symmetry.space_group_name_H-M   'P 1'
#
loop_
_entity.id
_entity.type
_entity.pdbx_description
1 polymer ?
#
loop_
_entity_poly.entity_id
_entity_poly.type
_entity_poly.pdbx_seq_one_letter_code
_entity_poly.pdbx_strand_id
1 'polypeptide(L)'
;GKAIEPVLTIKNGSVTLKAGTDYEVTYSNNIDETDEAKAEITGIGNYTGTAVVYFSITRSVVDINGATVSAIPAQTYAFGKVTPSVTVMYNGITLKENTDYTLTYENNINAGTAYVIITGTKYYSKTKRVSFAINPADISAGRVVIDQESFVYTGKSQKPEVTGIEFGDVMITDMDSFDISFGSNVNVGTASISVSAKSNTNYKGSVTGEFAITEADLSGAAVEVDDVVYQGTPLTPAVRVTLGTVVLTEGRDYTLSYSSNTNVGKGTVKITGSGNYKGTVSAEFAITERTITDADVEVADQIYTGKELTPDVEVTLGDK
;
A
#
# COMPACT_ATOMS: atom_id res chain seq x y z
N GLY A 1 46.46 -6.95 34.92
CA GLY A 1 46.71 -8.35 35.29
C GLY A 1 47.44 -8.47 36.65
N LYS A 2 47.51 -9.65 37.17
CA LYS A 2 48.41 -9.97 38.28
C LYS A 2 49.72 -10.44 37.66
N ALA A 3 50.85 -10.18 38.41
CA ALA A 3 52.14 -10.72 38.03
C ALA A 3 52.08 -12.26 37.97
N ILE A 4 52.68 -12.81 36.93
CA ILE A 4 52.79 -14.25 36.68
C ILE A 4 54.22 -14.64 37.05
N GLU A 5 54.35 -15.45 38.07
CA GLU A 5 55.64 -15.89 38.66
C GLU A 5 55.70 -17.43 38.60
N PRO A 6 56.18 -18.02 37.50
CA PRO A 6 56.29 -19.47 37.35
C PRO A 6 57.19 -20.06 38.42
N VAL A 7 56.83 -21.20 38.98
CA VAL A 7 57.69 -21.94 39.90
C VAL A 7 58.88 -22.49 39.11
N LEU A 8 60.08 -22.11 39.53
CA LEU A 8 61.31 -22.57 38.91
C LEU A 8 61.89 -23.76 39.69
N THR A 9 62.43 -24.71 38.96
CA THR A 9 63.23 -25.80 39.53
C THR A 9 64.68 -25.66 39.04
N ILE A 10 65.57 -25.30 39.93
CA ILE A 10 66.98 -25.06 39.63
C ILE A 10 67.81 -26.17 40.25
N LYS A 11 68.76 -26.76 39.52
CA LYS A 11 69.54 -27.87 39.91
C LYS A 11 71.03 -27.64 39.66
N ASN A 12 71.86 -28.08 40.57
CA ASN A 12 73.31 -28.28 40.37
C ASN A 12 73.60 -29.78 40.37
N GLY A 13 73.72 -30.38 39.16
CA GLY A 13 73.78 -31.80 38.98
C GLY A 13 72.48 -32.44 39.45
N SER A 14 72.58 -33.41 40.42
CA SER A 14 71.48 -34.08 41.06
C SER A 14 70.82 -33.30 42.24
N VAL A 15 71.46 -32.21 42.69
CA VAL A 15 70.98 -31.42 43.83
C VAL A 15 70.03 -30.34 43.41
N THR A 16 68.79 -30.30 43.97
CA THR A 16 67.86 -29.21 43.77
C THR A 16 68.19 -28.07 44.73
N LEU A 17 68.39 -26.87 44.17
CA LEU A 17 68.68 -25.66 44.94
C LEU A 17 67.39 -25.10 45.60
N LYS A 18 67.54 -24.39 46.71
CA LYS A 18 66.45 -23.81 47.49
C LYS A 18 66.42 -22.29 47.33
N ALA A 19 65.24 -21.76 46.90
CA ALA A 19 64.97 -20.32 46.84
C ALA A 19 65.10 -19.67 48.24
N GLY A 20 65.74 -18.49 48.35
CA GLY A 20 66.00 -17.74 49.55
C GLY A 20 67.20 -18.27 50.36
N THR A 21 67.86 -19.40 49.94
CA THR A 21 69.03 -19.97 50.52
C THR A 21 70.17 -20.05 49.52
N ASP A 22 69.94 -20.57 48.38
CA ASP A 22 70.88 -20.84 47.32
C ASP A 22 70.76 -19.83 46.15
N TYR A 23 69.56 -19.26 45.96
CA TYR A 23 69.27 -18.24 44.92
C TYR A 23 68.08 -17.39 45.27
N GLU A 24 67.98 -16.22 44.64
CA GLU A 24 66.84 -15.35 44.61
C GLU A 24 66.35 -15.21 43.15
N VAL A 25 65.02 -14.95 42.97
CA VAL A 25 64.43 -14.70 41.64
C VAL A 25 63.74 -13.39 41.63
N THR A 26 63.99 -12.61 40.58
CA THR A 26 63.25 -11.40 40.25
C THR A 26 62.57 -11.57 38.89
N TYR A 27 61.32 -11.15 38.82
CA TYR A 27 60.53 -11.22 37.60
C TYR A 27 60.35 -9.82 37.01
N SER A 28 60.39 -9.73 35.71
CA SER A 28 60.07 -8.48 34.99
C SER A 28 59.33 -8.79 33.69
N ASN A 29 58.55 -7.80 33.21
CA ASN A 29 57.72 -7.92 32.04
C ASN A 29 56.72 -9.09 32.15
N ASN A 30 56.25 -9.38 33.37
CA ASN A 30 55.50 -10.61 33.71
C ASN A 30 54.03 -10.36 34.05
N ILE A 31 53.41 -9.26 33.57
CA ILE A 31 52.01 -8.89 33.85
C ILE A 31 51.16 -9.04 32.59
N ASP A 32 51.62 -8.52 31.48
CA ASP A 32 50.88 -8.50 30.23
C ASP A 32 51.35 -9.61 29.28
N GLU A 33 50.58 -9.85 28.24
CA GLU A 33 50.88 -10.79 27.19
C GLU A 33 52.18 -10.39 26.46
N THR A 34 53.15 -11.27 26.45
CA THR A 34 54.47 -11.04 25.87
C THR A 34 55.18 -12.38 25.69
N ASP A 35 56.13 -12.43 24.73
CA ASP A 35 57.10 -13.53 24.57
C ASP A 35 58.40 -13.26 25.30
N GLU A 36 58.51 -12.10 25.98
CA GLU A 36 59.71 -11.60 26.61
C GLU A 36 59.58 -11.43 28.15
N ALA A 37 58.62 -12.15 28.78
CA ALA A 37 58.61 -12.20 30.25
C ALA A 37 59.90 -12.84 30.75
N LYS A 38 60.47 -12.24 31.79
CA LYS A 38 61.83 -12.60 32.24
C LYS A 38 61.81 -13.01 33.69
N ALA A 39 62.51 -14.10 34.00
CA ALA A 39 62.93 -14.45 35.35
C ALA A 39 64.46 -14.38 35.41
N GLU A 40 65.01 -13.56 36.32
CA GLU A 40 66.39 -13.41 36.58
C GLU A 40 66.73 -14.08 37.92
N ILE A 41 67.61 -15.05 37.86
CA ILE A 41 68.00 -15.91 39.00
C ILE A 41 69.39 -15.44 39.45
N THR A 42 69.50 -15.02 40.70
CA THR A 42 70.78 -14.58 41.27
C THR A 42 71.21 -15.58 42.35
N GLY A 43 72.38 -16.14 42.22
CA GLY A 43 72.98 -17.04 43.20
C GLY A 43 73.32 -16.28 44.44
N ILE A 44 72.98 -16.90 45.61
CA ILE A 44 73.35 -16.42 46.98
C ILE A 44 73.93 -17.56 47.86
N GLY A 45 74.40 -17.24 49.02
CA GLY A 45 75.03 -18.21 49.91
C GLY A 45 76.29 -18.86 49.36
N ASN A 46 76.23 -20.14 49.00
CA ASN A 46 77.30 -20.88 48.38
C ASN A 46 77.35 -20.77 46.85
N TYR A 47 76.43 -20.00 46.24
CA TYR A 47 76.34 -19.80 44.80
C TYR A 47 76.47 -18.31 44.44
N THR A 48 76.99 -18.05 43.30
CA THR A 48 77.18 -16.69 42.77
C THR A 48 76.88 -16.62 41.29
N GLY A 49 76.67 -15.39 40.76
CA GLY A 49 76.35 -15.14 39.36
C GLY A 49 74.84 -15.04 39.10
N THR A 50 74.51 -14.69 37.87
CA THR A 50 73.12 -14.52 37.43
C THR A 50 72.82 -15.39 36.22
N ALA A 51 71.64 -15.92 36.16
CA ALA A 51 71.07 -16.62 34.99
C ALA A 51 69.73 -15.98 34.62
N VAL A 52 69.38 -15.94 33.36
CA VAL A 52 68.13 -15.35 32.82
C VAL A 52 67.43 -16.39 32.05
N VAL A 53 66.10 -16.52 32.29
CA VAL A 53 65.19 -17.31 31.45
C VAL A 53 64.04 -16.43 31.02
N TYR A 54 63.66 -16.57 29.75
CA TYR A 54 62.49 -15.92 29.17
C TYR A 54 61.34 -16.95 29.12
N PHE A 55 60.12 -16.45 29.26
CA PHE A 55 58.89 -17.24 29.10
C PHE A 55 57.80 -16.42 28.46
N SER A 56 56.91 -17.08 27.72
CA SER A 56 55.76 -16.41 27.07
C SER A 56 54.57 -16.37 28.03
N ILE A 57 53.91 -15.22 28.05
CA ILE A 57 52.61 -15.04 28.64
C ILE A 57 51.60 -14.96 27.51
N THR A 58 50.76 -15.94 27.37
CA THR A 58 49.75 -16.05 26.32
C THR A 58 48.37 -16.02 26.94
N ARG A 59 47.39 -15.43 26.25
CA ARG A 59 46.00 -15.52 26.63
C ARG A 59 45.32 -16.68 25.93
N SER A 60 44.57 -17.46 26.68
CA SER A 60 43.76 -18.53 26.08
C SER A 60 42.67 -17.98 25.19
N VAL A 61 42.53 -18.52 23.98
CA VAL A 61 41.43 -18.22 23.08
C VAL A 61 40.19 -18.94 23.60
N VAL A 62 39.11 -18.21 23.81
CA VAL A 62 37.83 -18.70 24.33
C VAL A 62 36.76 -18.74 23.25
N ASP A 63 35.80 -19.67 23.42
CA ASP A 63 34.67 -19.81 22.49
C ASP A 63 33.62 -18.74 22.76
N ILE A 64 33.33 -17.86 21.76
CA ILE A 64 32.38 -16.77 21.87
C ILE A 64 30.92 -17.28 22.02
N ASN A 65 30.64 -18.55 21.75
CA ASN A 65 29.33 -19.15 22.02
C ASN A 65 28.91 -19.04 23.50
N GLY A 66 29.89 -19.00 24.42
CA GLY A 66 29.64 -18.76 25.84
C GLY A 66 29.26 -17.33 26.20
N ALA A 67 29.37 -16.38 25.30
CA ALA A 67 29.00 -15.00 25.56
C ALA A 67 27.48 -14.83 25.71
N THR A 68 27.07 -13.88 26.55
CA THR A 68 25.70 -13.40 26.63
C THR A 68 25.52 -12.23 25.68
N VAL A 69 24.36 -12.16 25.03
CA VAL A 69 24.00 -11.08 24.09
C VAL A 69 22.75 -10.39 24.59
N SER A 70 22.72 -9.06 24.55
CA SER A 70 21.51 -8.31 24.92
C SER A 70 20.33 -8.76 24.09
N ALA A 71 19.12 -8.71 24.66
CA ALA A 71 17.89 -8.94 23.89
C ALA A 71 17.80 -7.93 22.75
N ILE A 72 17.52 -8.43 21.55
CA ILE A 72 17.33 -7.61 20.37
C ILE A 72 15.83 -7.36 20.23
N PRO A 73 15.34 -6.12 20.40
CA PRO A 73 13.93 -5.79 20.17
C PRO A 73 13.51 -6.14 18.75
N ALA A 74 12.22 -6.48 18.56
CA ALA A 74 11.68 -6.64 17.23
C ALA A 74 11.84 -5.33 16.45
N GLN A 75 12.30 -5.45 15.22
CA GLN A 75 12.47 -4.36 14.28
C GLN A 75 11.26 -4.29 13.37
N THR A 76 11.13 -3.23 12.58
CA THR A 76 10.12 -3.10 11.51
C THR A 76 10.83 -3.08 10.16
N TYR A 77 10.19 -3.64 9.14
CA TYR A 77 10.68 -3.56 7.75
C TYR A 77 10.92 -2.09 7.36
N ALA A 78 12.13 -1.80 6.90
CA ALA A 78 12.62 -0.44 6.66
C ALA A 78 13.07 -0.21 5.20
N PHE A 79 12.55 -1.00 4.25
CA PHE A 79 12.87 -0.94 2.82
C PHE A 79 14.35 -1.17 2.48
N GLY A 80 15.08 -1.77 3.40
CA GLY A 80 16.51 -2.03 3.26
C GLY A 80 17.03 -2.95 4.36
N LYS A 81 18.37 -2.99 4.50
CA LYS A 81 19.02 -3.81 5.52
C LYS A 81 18.72 -3.30 6.93
N VAL A 82 18.27 -4.19 7.80
CA VAL A 82 18.04 -3.94 9.22
C VAL A 82 19.23 -4.50 10.00
N THR A 83 19.97 -3.62 10.68
CA THR A 83 21.21 -3.96 11.39
C THR A 83 21.18 -3.44 12.83
N PRO A 84 20.39 -4.07 13.73
CA PRO A 84 20.31 -3.65 15.13
C PRO A 84 21.66 -3.82 15.84
N SER A 85 22.01 -2.87 16.69
CA SER A 85 23.18 -2.97 17.55
C SER A 85 22.94 -4.01 18.65
N VAL A 86 24.00 -4.70 19.07
CA VAL A 86 23.97 -5.68 20.14
C VAL A 86 25.08 -5.40 21.16
N THR A 87 24.82 -5.69 22.43
CA THR A 87 25.84 -5.72 23.47
C THR A 87 26.22 -7.17 23.73
N VAL A 88 27.51 -7.48 23.59
CA VAL A 88 28.07 -8.82 23.82
C VAL A 88 28.90 -8.80 25.11
N MET A 89 28.64 -9.72 25.99
CA MET A 89 29.36 -9.86 27.28
C MET A 89 29.89 -11.26 27.45
N TYR A 90 31.11 -11.38 28.00
CA TYR A 90 31.69 -12.65 28.35
C TYR A 90 32.18 -12.59 29.81
N ASN A 91 31.68 -13.47 30.68
CA ASN A 91 31.98 -13.49 32.13
C ASN A 91 31.85 -12.11 32.79
N GLY A 92 30.79 -11.35 32.44
CA GLY A 92 30.54 -10.03 33.04
C GLY A 92 31.34 -8.88 32.41
N ILE A 93 32.20 -9.15 31.42
CA ILE A 93 33.01 -8.14 30.72
C ILE A 93 32.32 -7.83 29.38
N THR A 94 32.03 -6.55 29.10
CA THR A 94 31.54 -6.12 27.82
C THR A 94 32.65 -6.17 26.77
N LEU A 95 32.40 -6.91 25.69
CA LEU A 95 33.32 -7.05 24.57
C LEU A 95 33.21 -5.86 23.62
N LYS A 96 34.28 -5.55 22.90
CA LYS A 96 34.34 -4.45 21.94
C LYS A 96 34.21 -4.96 20.51
N GLU A 97 33.22 -4.45 19.79
CA GLU A 97 33.09 -4.67 18.35
C GLU A 97 34.33 -4.19 17.61
N ASN A 98 34.70 -4.89 16.53
CA ASN A 98 35.90 -4.70 15.70
C ASN A 98 37.26 -4.88 16.46
N THR A 99 37.21 -5.35 17.71
CA THR A 99 38.39 -5.73 18.48
C THR A 99 38.30 -7.17 18.97
N ASP A 100 37.22 -7.49 19.68
CA ASP A 100 36.98 -8.80 20.29
C ASP A 100 36.05 -9.66 19.43
N TYR A 101 35.19 -9.05 18.62
CA TYR A 101 34.27 -9.70 17.69
C TYR A 101 33.92 -8.77 16.51
N THR A 102 33.35 -9.38 15.46
CA THR A 102 32.70 -8.67 14.34
C THR A 102 31.25 -9.10 14.20
N LEU A 103 30.43 -8.24 13.58
CA LEU A 103 29.02 -8.51 13.29
C LEU A 103 28.79 -8.68 11.79
N THR A 104 27.99 -9.69 11.45
CA THR A 104 27.34 -9.81 10.15
C THR A 104 25.88 -10.20 10.37
N TYR A 105 25.05 -10.04 9.32
CA TYR A 105 23.61 -10.26 9.44
C TYR A 105 23.13 -11.18 8.31
N GLU A 106 22.14 -12.02 8.63
CA GLU A 106 21.47 -12.91 7.70
C GLU A 106 19.96 -12.65 7.70
N ASN A 107 19.33 -12.77 6.53
CA ASN A 107 17.88 -12.57 6.33
C ASN A 107 17.35 -11.22 6.86
N ASN A 108 18.21 -10.21 6.87
CA ASN A 108 17.94 -8.93 7.52
C ASN A 108 17.37 -7.85 6.60
N ILE A 109 16.71 -8.25 5.50
CA ILE A 109 16.09 -7.32 4.54
C ILE A 109 14.57 -7.39 4.64
N ASN A 110 14.00 -8.58 4.65
CA ASN A 110 12.56 -8.79 4.59
C ASN A 110 11.96 -9.07 5.98
N ALA A 111 10.67 -8.87 6.12
CA ALA A 111 9.92 -9.26 7.30
C ALA A 111 10.04 -10.76 7.56
N GLY A 112 10.18 -11.13 8.84
CA GLY A 112 10.39 -12.51 9.26
C GLY A 112 11.46 -12.64 10.34
N THR A 113 12.14 -13.80 10.39
CA THR A 113 13.23 -14.05 11.33
C THR A 113 14.58 -13.76 10.68
N ALA A 114 15.26 -12.77 11.22
CA ALA A 114 16.63 -12.42 10.87
C ALA A 114 17.62 -12.86 11.95
N TYR A 115 18.91 -12.80 11.64
CA TYR A 115 19.96 -13.20 12.57
C TYR A 115 21.12 -12.21 12.54
N VAL A 116 21.68 -11.98 13.73
CA VAL A 116 23.01 -11.42 13.88
C VAL A 116 24.00 -12.55 14.11
N ILE A 117 25.11 -12.53 13.40
CA ILE A 117 26.23 -13.45 13.52
C ILE A 117 27.38 -12.72 14.16
N ILE A 118 27.76 -13.15 15.35
CA ILE A 118 28.83 -12.59 16.15
C ILE A 118 30.04 -13.51 15.96
N THR A 119 31.08 -13.03 15.29
CA THR A 119 32.31 -13.81 15.04
C THR A 119 33.42 -13.32 15.94
N GLY A 120 33.92 -14.21 16.80
CA GLY A 120 35.03 -13.91 17.70
C GLY A 120 36.31 -13.60 16.93
N THR A 121 37.08 -12.63 17.43
CA THR A 121 38.40 -12.24 16.94
C THR A 121 39.39 -12.14 18.06
N LYS A 122 40.68 -12.14 17.77
CA LYS A 122 41.77 -12.02 18.74
C LYS A 122 41.77 -13.13 19.82
N TYR A 123 41.18 -12.89 20.97
CA TYR A 123 41.09 -13.84 22.08
C TYR A 123 39.80 -14.65 22.13
N TYR A 124 38.92 -14.42 21.15
CA TYR A 124 37.67 -15.13 21.01
C TYR A 124 37.65 -15.86 19.68
N SER A 125 37.05 -17.03 19.66
CA SER A 125 36.96 -17.89 18.47
C SER A 125 35.54 -18.30 18.21
N LYS A 126 35.30 -18.90 17.05
CA LYS A 126 34.00 -19.38 16.57
C LYS A 126 32.97 -18.27 16.38
N THR A 127 31.72 -18.64 16.20
CA THR A 127 30.59 -17.75 15.92
C THR A 127 29.41 -18.05 16.82
N LYS A 128 28.70 -17.00 17.22
CA LYS A 128 27.41 -17.10 17.90
C LYS A 128 26.34 -16.47 17.01
N ARG A 129 25.24 -17.20 16.80
CA ARG A 129 24.09 -16.78 16.00
C ARG A 129 22.92 -16.45 16.92
N VAL A 130 22.35 -15.25 16.79
CA VAL A 130 21.20 -14.78 17.60
C VAL A 130 20.11 -14.26 16.68
N SER A 131 18.89 -14.76 16.87
CA SER A 131 17.74 -14.34 16.06
C SER A 131 17.11 -13.05 16.57
N PHE A 132 16.50 -12.30 15.63
CA PHE A 132 15.59 -11.20 15.93
C PHE A 132 14.46 -11.17 14.92
N ALA A 133 13.33 -10.55 15.27
CA ALA A 133 12.20 -10.42 14.39
C ALA A 133 12.27 -9.10 13.59
N ILE A 134 11.88 -9.16 12.31
CA ILE A 134 11.54 -8.00 11.50
C ILE A 134 10.04 -8.08 11.22
N ASN A 135 9.27 -7.19 11.81
CA ASN A 135 7.83 -7.10 11.62
C ASN A 135 7.50 -6.43 10.28
N PRO A 136 6.41 -6.81 9.61
CA PRO A 136 5.92 -6.08 8.44
C PRO A 136 5.63 -4.60 8.75
N ALA A 137 5.88 -3.71 7.78
CA ALA A 137 5.51 -2.31 7.86
C ALA A 137 3.99 -2.15 7.74
N ASP A 138 3.40 -1.31 8.57
CA ASP A 138 1.97 -1.02 8.55
C ASP A 138 1.68 0.12 7.58
N ILE A 139 1.01 -0.19 6.47
CA ILE A 139 0.72 0.75 5.38
C ILE A 139 -0.51 1.64 5.63
N SER A 140 -1.21 1.50 6.74
CA SER A 140 -2.49 2.21 6.98
C SER A 140 -2.38 3.73 6.99
N ALA A 141 -1.19 4.28 7.19
CA ALA A 141 -0.91 5.72 7.10
C ALA A 141 -0.47 6.17 5.69
N GLY A 142 -0.45 5.26 4.71
CA GLY A 142 -0.08 5.56 3.33
C GLY A 142 -1.20 6.24 2.54
N ARG A 143 -0.88 6.61 1.29
CA ARG A 143 -1.82 7.16 0.31
C ARG A 143 -1.76 6.34 -0.97
N VAL A 144 -2.92 5.90 -1.47
CA VAL A 144 -3.03 5.20 -2.76
C VAL A 144 -2.73 6.17 -3.90
N VAL A 145 -1.89 5.74 -4.84
CA VAL A 145 -1.56 6.49 -6.07
C VAL A 145 -2.15 5.75 -7.26
N ILE A 146 -2.91 6.46 -8.08
CA ILE A 146 -3.63 5.95 -9.26
C ILE A 146 -3.23 6.72 -10.51
N ASP A 147 -3.42 6.11 -11.66
CA ASP A 147 -3.13 6.69 -12.97
C ASP A 147 -4.18 7.73 -13.40
N GLN A 148 -5.43 7.59 -12.95
CA GLN A 148 -6.54 8.46 -13.36
C GLN A 148 -7.52 8.69 -12.19
N GLU A 149 -7.74 9.97 -11.86
CA GLU A 149 -8.58 10.38 -10.72
C GLU A 149 -10.07 10.54 -11.07
N SER A 150 -10.42 10.56 -12.35
CA SER A 150 -11.81 10.78 -12.78
C SER A 150 -12.15 10.05 -14.07
N PHE A 151 -13.33 9.45 -14.13
CA PHE A 151 -13.90 8.75 -15.27
C PHE A 151 -15.27 9.31 -15.62
N VAL A 152 -15.65 9.29 -16.91
CA VAL A 152 -17.02 9.56 -17.33
C VAL A 152 -17.84 8.27 -17.19
N TYR A 153 -19.06 8.37 -16.73
CA TYR A 153 -19.99 7.25 -16.62
C TYR A 153 -20.17 6.51 -17.94
N THR A 154 -20.05 5.18 -17.90
CA THR A 154 -20.19 4.30 -19.08
C THR A 154 -21.21 3.18 -18.86
N GLY A 155 -21.84 3.11 -17.69
CA GLY A 155 -22.67 2.00 -17.26
C GLY A 155 -21.90 0.73 -16.88
N LYS A 156 -20.58 0.75 -16.93
CA LYS A 156 -19.68 -0.35 -16.56
C LYS A 156 -18.79 0.03 -15.39
N SER A 157 -18.30 -0.99 -14.69
CA SER A 157 -17.32 -0.81 -13.61
C SER A 157 -16.05 -0.10 -14.12
N GLN A 158 -15.68 1.00 -13.48
CA GLN A 158 -14.44 1.76 -13.71
C GLN A 158 -13.38 1.31 -12.70
N LYS A 159 -12.15 1.15 -13.17
CA LYS A 159 -11.03 0.68 -12.34
C LYS A 159 -9.77 1.39 -12.80
N PRO A 160 -9.32 2.45 -12.09
CA PRO A 160 -8.01 3.02 -12.33
C PRO A 160 -6.92 1.99 -12.04
N GLU A 161 -5.76 2.16 -12.65
CA GLU A 161 -4.57 1.41 -12.30
C GLU A 161 -3.99 1.99 -10.99
N VAL A 162 -3.80 1.14 -10.00
CA VAL A 162 -3.07 1.52 -8.77
C VAL A 162 -1.58 1.38 -9.07
N THR A 163 -0.90 2.49 -9.20
CA THR A 163 0.53 2.55 -9.56
C THR A 163 1.45 2.47 -8.36
N GLY A 164 0.93 2.69 -7.14
CA GLY A 164 1.70 2.57 -5.92
C GLY A 164 0.98 3.01 -4.66
N ILE A 165 1.72 2.92 -3.55
CA ILE A 165 1.34 3.49 -2.25
C ILE A 165 2.46 4.44 -1.83
N GLU A 166 2.13 5.71 -1.64
CA GLU A 166 3.02 6.68 -1.03
C GLU A 166 3.00 6.49 0.49
N PHE A 167 4.15 6.13 1.07
CA PHE A 167 4.31 5.83 2.48
C PHE A 167 5.51 6.60 3.06
N GLY A 168 5.26 7.72 3.72
CA GLY A 168 6.31 8.67 4.09
C GLY A 168 7.06 9.15 2.85
N ASP A 169 8.39 9.04 2.87
CA ASP A 169 9.25 9.42 1.75
C ASP A 169 9.46 8.26 0.74
N VAL A 170 8.78 7.14 0.91
CA VAL A 170 8.94 5.94 0.07
C VAL A 170 7.70 5.74 -0.81
N MET A 171 7.94 5.49 -2.09
CA MET A 171 6.92 5.00 -3.02
C MET A 171 7.02 3.47 -3.11
N ILE A 172 5.98 2.77 -2.65
CA ILE A 172 5.84 1.32 -2.76
C ILE A 172 5.22 1.03 -4.12
N THR A 173 5.96 0.40 -5.01
CA THR A 173 5.53 0.08 -6.39
C THR A 173 5.35 -1.42 -6.63
N ASP A 174 5.72 -2.26 -5.68
CA ASP A 174 5.47 -3.72 -5.71
C ASP A 174 4.01 -4.01 -5.37
N MET A 175 3.12 -3.87 -6.36
CA MET A 175 1.68 -4.12 -6.19
C MET A 175 1.34 -5.61 -6.08
N ASP A 176 2.25 -6.52 -6.39
CA ASP A 176 2.06 -7.97 -6.22
C ASP A 176 1.92 -8.37 -4.75
N SER A 177 2.43 -7.55 -3.84
CA SER A 177 2.31 -7.74 -2.39
C SER A 177 0.92 -7.38 -1.81
N PHE A 178 -0.03 -6.92 -2.66
CA PHE A 178 -1.32 -6.40 -2.22
C PHE A 178 -2.50 -7.00 -2.98
N ASP A 179 -3.64 -7.04 -2.30
CA ASP A 179 -4.96 -7.27 -2.90
C ASP A 179 -5.64 -5.91 -3.09
N ILE A 180 -6.16 -5.66 -4.31
CA ILE A 180 -6.81 -4.42 -4.68
C ILE A 180 -8.28 -4.69 -4.97
N SER A 181 -9.16 -3.91 -4.37
CA SER A 181 -10.60 -3.97 -4.60
C SER A 181 -11.20 -2.57 -4.78
N PHE A 182 -12.36 -2.52 -5.47
CA PHE A 182 -13.05 -1.28 -5.81
C PHE A 182 -14.48 -1.35 -5.32
N GLY A 183 -14.99 -0.24 -4.78
CA GLY A 183 -16.37 -0.08 -4.35
C GLY A 183 -17.04 1.12 -5.00
N SER A 184 -18.38 1.08 -5.18
CA SER A 184 -19.20 2.16 -5.77
C SER A 184 -18.70 2.66 -7.14
N ASN A 185 -18.05 1.79 -7.91
CA ASN A 185 -17.29 2.14 -9.10
C ASN A 185 -18.06 1.97 -10.42
N VAL A 186 -19.38 2.07 -10.40
CA VAL A 186 -20.24 2.00 -11.59
C VAL A 186 -20.98 3.31 -11.82
N ASN A 187 -21.68 3.85 -10.82
CA ASN A 187 -22.52 5.03 -10.94
C ASN A 187 -21.75 6.31 -10.62
N VAL A 188 -22.29 7.42 -11.06
CA VAL A 188 -21.79 8.78 -10.78
C VAL A 188 -21.66 8.99 -9.26
N GLY A 189 -20.54 9.59 -8.86
CA GLY A 189 -20.19 9.86 -7.48
C GLY A 189 -18.73 9.54 -7.16
N THR A 190 -18.44 9.37 -5.90
CA THR A 190 -17.12 8.96 -5.41
C THR A 190 -17.06 7.44 -5.29
N ALA A 191 -16.14 6.85 -6.02
CA ALA A 191 -15.80 5.44 -5.94
C ALA A 191 -14.62 5.23 -4.97
N SER A 192 -14.56 4.08 -4.34
CA SER A 192 -13.51 3.75 -3.38
C SER A 192 -12.54 2.70 -3.93
N ILE A 193 -11.30 2.79 -3.48
CA ILE A 193 -10.24 1.81 -3.68
C ILE A 193 -9.83 1.30 -2.31
N SER A 194 -9.63 0.00 -2.16
CA SER A 194 -9.02 -0.59 -0.98
C SER A 194 -7.83 -1.43 -1.41
N VAL A 195 -6.67 -1.13 -0.83
CA VAL A 195 -5.41 -1.85 -1.05
C VAL A 195 -5.02 -2.49 0.27
N SER A 196 -5.01 -3.81 0.32
CA SER A 196 -4.73 -4.59 1.53
C SER A 196 -3.49 -5.44 1.35
N ALA A 197 -2.60 -5.43 2.33
CA ALA A 197 -1.39 -6.24 2.28
C ALA A 197 -1.73 -7.74 2.33
N LYS A 198 -1.11 -8.53 1.44
CA LYS A 198 -1.19 -9.99 1.47
C LYS A 198 -0.41 -10.55 2.65
N SER A 199 -0.83 -11.71 3.13
CA SER A 199 -0.10 -12.43 4.18
C SER A 199 1.31 -12.82 3.70
N ASN A 200 2.27 -12.89 4.64
CA ASN A 200 3.66 -13.27 4.41
C ASN A 200 4.43 -12.34 3.47
N THR A 201 4.04 -11.07 3.40
CA THR A 201 4.77 -10.02 2.70
C THR A 201 5.51 -9.11 3.69
N ASN A 202 6.23 -8.12 3.19
CA ASN A 202 6.90 -7.10 4.00
C ASN A 202 5.92 -6.07 4.60
N TYR A 203 4.64 -6.21 4.32
CA TYR A 203 3.60 -5.24 4.63
C TYR A 203 2.47 -5.86 5.44
N LYS A 204 1.73 -5.02 6.18
CA LYS A 204 0.49 -5.35 6.86
C LYS A 204 -0.48 -4.16 6.83
N GLY A 205 -1.75 -4.42 7.16
CA GLY A 205 -2.78 -3.40 7.18
C GLY A 205 -3.36 -3.12 5.80
N SER A 206 -4.13 -2.05 5.68
CA SER A 206 -4.79 -1.61 4.45
C SER A 206 -4.82 -0.10 4.38
N VAL A 207 -4.86 0.42 3.16
CA VAL A 207 -5.02 1.84 2.84
C VAL A 207 -6.15 2.01 1.84
N THR A 208 -6.89 3.11 1.92
CA THR A 208 -7.99 3.42 1.00
C THR A 208 -7.65 4.64 0.16
N GLY A 209 -8.21 4.65 -1.05
CA GLY A 209 -8.17 5.77 -1.98
C GLY A 209 -9.55 6.00 -2.59
N GLU A 210 -9.70 7.06 -3.35
CA GLU A 210 -10.95 7.44 -4.00
C GLU A 210 -10.67 7.94 -5.42
N PHE A 211 -11.68 7.82 -6.29
CA PHE A 211 -11.71 8.45 -7.59
C PHE A 211 -13.14 8.85 -7.95
N ALA A 212 -13.30 9.81 -8.88
CA ALA A 212 -14.60 10.31 -9.26
C ALA A 212 -15.16 9.58 -10.49
N ILE A 213 -16.48 9.36 -10.51
CA ILE A 213 -17.23 9.05 -11.72
C ILE A 213 -18.15 10.23 -11.99
N THR A 214 -17.95 10.87 -13.12
CA THR A 214 -18.71 12.05 -13.56
C THR A 214 -19.82 11.65 -14.52
N GLU A 215 -20.83 12.50 -14.64
CA GLU A 215 -21.98 12.30 -15.52
C GLU A 215 -21.60 12.23 -17.00
N ALA A 216 -22.27 11.36 -17.76
CA ALA A 216 -22.20 11.34 -19.21
C ALA A 216 -23.07 12.45 -19.81
N ASP A 217 -22.56 13.15 -20.83
CA ASP A 217 -23.26 14.25 -21.47
C ASP A 217 -24.21 13.73 -22.58
N LEU A 218 -25.47 14.19 -22.57
CA LEU A 218 -26.49 13.84 -23.57
C LEU A 218 -26.37 14.60 -24.89
N SER A 219 -25.45 15.56 -25.05
CA SER A 219 -25.34 16.39 -26.26
C SER A 219 -25.16 15.58 -27.54
N GLY A 220 -24.62 14.38 -27.48
CA GLY A 220 -24.48 13.45 -28.60
C GLY A 220 -25.57 12.38 -28.70
N ALA A 221 -26.67 12.48 -27.96
CA ALA A 221 -27.74 11.49 -27.98
C ALA A 221 -28.59 11.64 -29.25
N ALA A 222 -28.91 10.50 -29.86
CA ALA A 222 -29.93 10.42 -30.90
C ALA A 222 -31.33 10.37 -30.26
N VAL A 223 -32.25 11.17 -30.79
CA VAL A 223 -33.63 11.26 -30.31
C VAL A 223 -34.55 10.92 -31.46
N GLU A 224 -35.36 9.90 -31.27
CA GLU A 224 -36.42 9.47 -32.18
C GLU A 224 -37.79 9.84 -31.57
N VAL A 225 -38.61 10.55 -32.28
CA VAL A 225 -39.98 10.95 -31.92
C VAL A 225 -40.87 10.93 -33.16
N ASP A 226 -42.03 10.32 -33.05
CA ASP A 226 -42.98 10.19 -34.18
C ASP A 226 -43.82 11.47 -34.33
N ASP A 227 -44.22 11.78 -35.56
CA ASP A 227 -45.21 12.79 -35.86
C ASP A 227 -46.59 12.35 -35.35
N VAL A 228 -47.42 13.34 -35.00
CA VAL A 228 -48.73 13.08 -34.37
C VAL A 228 -49.82 13.89 -35.04
N VAL A 229 -51.08 13.46 -34.95
CA VAL A 229 -52.25 14.14 -35.45
C VAL A 229 -52.85 15.03 -34.37
N TYR A 230 -53.28 16.22 -34.74
CA TYR A 230 -53.95 17.18 -33.84
C TYR A 230 -55.15 16.57 -33.12
N GLN A 231 -55.25 16.78 -31.80
CA GLN A 231 -56.32 16.27 -30.97
C GLN A 231 -57.03 17.33 -30.09
N GLY A 232 -56.65 18.59 -30.22
CA GLY A 232 -57.23 19.70 -29.42
C GLY A 232 -56.65 19.84 -28.02
N THR A 233 -55.79 18.95 -27.61
CA THR A 233 -55.11 18.91 -26.30
C THR A 233 -53.58 18.83 -26.45
N PRO A 234 -52.80 19.17 -25.44
CA PRO A 234 -51.35 18.99 -25.51
C PRO A 234 -50.93 17.55 -25.78
N LEU A 235 -50.08 17.35 -26.80
CA LEU A 235 -49.60 16.07 -27.26
C LEU A 235 -48.23 15.75 -26.71
N THR A 236 -48.04 14.51 -26.26
CA THR A 236 -46.78 14.01 -25.67
C THR A 236 -46.39 12.70 -26.34
N PRO A 237 -45.92 12.72 -27.59
CA PRO A 237 -45.51 11.53 -28.32
C PRO A 237 -44.40 10.78 -27.57
N ALA A 238 -44.38 9.47 -27.74
CA ALA A 238 -43.31 8.64 -27.17
C ALA A 238 -41.94 9.01 -27.76
N VAL A 239 -40.92 9.04 -26.94
CA VAL A 239 -39.56 9.41 -27.33
C VAL A 239 -38.61 8.24 -27.03
N ARG A 240 -37.77 7.91 -27.98
CA ARG A 240 -36.68 6.99 -27.81
C ARG A 240 -35.36 7.74 -27.86
N VAL A 241 -34.57 7.66 -26.76
CA VAL A 241 -33.28 8.33 -26.61
C VAL A 241 -32.16 7.29 -26.60
N THR A 242 -31.15 7.48 -27.44
CA THR A 242 -30.02 6.56 -27.56
C THR A 242 -28.71 7.36 -27.49
N LEU A 243 -27.81 6.98 -26.57
CA LEU A 243 -26.45 7.51 -26.48
C LEU A 243 -25.45 6.45 -26.89
N GLY A 244 -24.80 6.63 -28.05
CA GLY A 244 -23.99 5.58 -28.66
C GLY A 244 -24.83 4.33 -28.97
N THR A 245 -24.56 3.22 -28.26
CA THR A 245 -25.32 1.97 -28.40
C THR A 245 -26.30 1.74 -27.26
N VAL A 246 -26.37 2.64 -26.28
CA VAL A 246 -27.19 2.49 -25.07
C VAL A 246 -28.53 3.19 -25.25
N VAL A 247 -29.63 2.46 -25.12
CA VAL A 247 -30.97 3.02 -25.04
C VAL A 247 -31.22 3.48 -23.60
N LEU A 248 -31.54 4.76 -23.44
CA LEU A 248 -31.79 5.38 -22.16
C LEU A 248 -33.23 5.20 -21.72
N THR A 249 -33.48 5.26 -20.40
CA THR A 249 -34.79 5.07 -19.78
C THR A 249 -35.30 6.38 -19.19
N GLU A 250 -36.51 6.81 -19.61
CA GLU A 250 -37.19 7.95 -19.03
C GLU A 250 -37.45 7.76 -17.52
N GLY A 251 -37.33 8.85 -16.76
CA GLY A 251 -37.50 8.87 -15.31
C GLY A 251 -36.28 8.40 -14.50
N ARG A 252 -35.38 7.62 -15.12
CA ARG A 252 -34.10 7.20 -14.53
C ARG A 252 -32.92 8.00 -15.11
N ASP A 253 -32.80 8.00 -16.44
CA ASP A 253 -31.64 8.52 -17.15
C ASP A 253 -31.89 9.93 -17.72
N TYR A 254 -33.17 10.28 -17.94
CA TYR A 254 -33.58 11.59 -18.42
C TYR A 254 -35.04 11.89 -18.05
N THR A 255 -35.40 13.16 -18.21
CA THR A 255 -36.79 13.66 -18.12
C THR A 255 -37.17 14.34 -19.41
N LEU A 256 -38.49 14.37 -19.74
CA LEU A 256 -39.07 15.01 -20.90
C LEU A 256 -39.83 16.27 -20.52
N SER A 257 -39.75 17.27 -21.42
CA SER A 257 -40.67 18.42 -21.40
C SER A 257 -41.02 18.80 -22.83
N TYR A 258 -42.31 19.13 -23.06
CA TYR A 258 -42.85 19.45 -24.40
C TYR A 258 -43.21 20.93 -24.46
N SER A 259 -43.06 21.50 -25.64
CA SER A 259 -43.49 22.87 -25.93
C SER A 259 -44.03 22.96 -27.37
N SER A 260 -44.88 23.95 -27.64
CA SER A 260 -45.58 24.13 -28.94
C SER A 260 -46.33 22.85 -29.39
N ASN A 261 -46.78 22.03 -28.40
CA ASN A 261 -47.30 20.68 -28.64
C ASN A 261 -48.83 20.57 -28.67
N THR A 262 -49.54 21.68 -28.96
CA THR A 262 -51.01 21.68 -28.99
C THR A 262 -51.59 21.92 -30.40
N ASN A 263 -51.07 22.86 -31.12
CA ASN A 263 -51.61 23.26 -32.42
C ASN A 263 -50.84 22.62 -33.60
N VAL A 264 -51.49 22.52 -34.73
CA VAL A 264 -50.87 22.08 -36.01
C VAL A 264 -49.60 22.91 -36.29
N GLY A 265 -48.52 22.20 -36.67
CA GLY A 265 -47.22 22.78 -36.93
C GLY A 265 -46.10 21.94 -36.31
N LYS A 266 -45.09 22.61 -35.77
CA LYS A 266 -43.92 21.92 -35.11
C LYS A 266 -44.05 21.98 -33.62
N GLY A 267 -44.12 20.79 -33.01
CA GLY A 267 -43.92 20.60 -31.57
C GLY A 267 -42.44 20.35 -31.28
N THR A 268 -42.00 20.62 -30.06
CA THR A 268 -40.64 20.38 -29.61
C THR A 268 -40.66 19.56 -28.32
N VAL A 269 -39.85 18.52 -28.25
CA VAL A 269 -39.54 17.78 -27.02
C VAL A 269 -38.11 18.12 -26.58
N LYS A 270 -37.94 18.47 -25.31
CA LYS A 270 -36.64 18.70 -24.67
C LYS A 270 -36.37 17.53 -23.72
N ILE A 271 -35.25 16.92 -23.90
CA ILE A 271 -34.72 15.83 -23.10
C ILE A 271 -33.67 16.44 -22.13
N THR A 272 -33.81 16.21 -20.82
CA THR A 272 -32.88 16.69 -19.82
C THR A 272 -32.31 15.50 -19.07
N GLY A 273 -30.98 15.36 -19.03
CA GLY A 273 -30.27 14.30 -18.32
C GLY A 273 -30.56 14.29 -16.82
N SER A 274 -30.62 13.10 -16.24
CA SER A 274 -30.78 12.88 -14.81
C SER A 274 -30.00 11.65 -14.38
N GLY A 275 -29.75 11.52 -13.04
CA GLY A 275 -29.03 10.38 -12.49
C GLY A 275 -27.56 10.36 -12.93
N ASN A 276 -27.21 9.42 -13.79
CA ASN A 276 -25.83 9.29 -14.33
C ASN A 276 -25.57 10.13 -15.58
N TYR A 277 -26.54 10.93 -16.02
CA TYR A 277 -26.45 11.74 -17.23
C TYR A 277 -26.72 13.21 -16.96
N LYS A 278 -26.08 14.08 -17.71
CA LYS A 278 -26.27 15.54 -17.68
C LYS A 278 -26.49 16.11 -19.08
N GLY A 279 -26.76 17.40 -19.11
CA GLY A 279 -26.96 18.13 -20.36
C GLY A 279 -28.38 18.00 -20.89
N THR A 280 -28.62 18.61 -22.08
CA THR A 280 -29.92 18.63 -22.71
C THR A 280 -29.79 18.43 -24.23
N VAL A 281 -30.75 17.75 -24.81
CA VAL A 281 -30.93 17.65 -26.25
C VAL A 281 -32.42 17.88 -26.59
N SER A 282 -32.75 18.37 -27.77
CA SER A 282 -34.14 18.61 -28.22
C SER A 282 -34.36 17.99 -29.59
N ALA A 283 -35.58 17.55 -29.82
CA ALA A 283 -36.05 17.12 -31.13
C ALA A 283 -37.38 17.78 -31.48
N GLU A 284 -37.67 17.93 -32.77
CA GLU A 284 -38.93 18.44 -33.28
C GLU A 284 -39.77 17.28 -33.82
N PHE A 285 -41.08 17.40 -33.71
CA PHE A 285 -42.06 16.51 -34.34
C PHE A 285 -43.16 17.31 -34.99
N ALA A 286 -43.76 16.78 -36.05
CA ALA A 286 -44.89 17.46 -36.73
C ALA A 286 -46.21 17.12 -36.03
N ILE A 287 -47.05 18.14 -35.88
CA ILE A 287 -48.46 18.01 -35.56
C ILE A 287 -49.24 18.26 -36.82
N THR A 288 -49.79 17.19 -37.39
CA THR A 288 -50.53 17.27 -38.66
C THR A 288 -52.02 17.56 -38.43
N GLU A 289 -52.62 18.07 -39.44
CA GLU A 289 -54.06 18.37 -39.42
C GLU A 289 -54.88 17.08 -39.18
N ARG A 290 -55.96 17.20 -38.43
CA ARG A 290 -56.98 16.16 -38.27
C ARG A 290 -58.07 16.35 -39.32
N THR A 291 -58.36 15.30 -40.12
CA THR A 291 -59.44 15.35 -41.06
C THR A 291 -60.81 15.32 -40.35
N ILE A 292 -61.81 16.05 -40.89
CA ILE A 292 -63.19 16.03 -40.43
C ILE A 292 -64.10 15.20 -41.35
N THR A 293 -63.52 14.44 -42.32
CA THR A 293 -64.27 13.65 -43.30
C THR A 293 -65.17 12.60 -42.63
N ASP A 294 -64.78 12.07 -41.52
CA ASP A 294 -65.51 11.02 -40.75
C ASP A 294 -66.27 11.63 -39.55
N ALA A 295 -66.57 12.92 -39.56
CA ALA A 295 -67.36 13.53 -38.51
C ALA A 295 -68.83 13.14 -38.62
N ASP A 296 -69.45 12.83 -37.51
CA ASP A 296 -70.89 12.72 -37.39
C ASP A 296 -71.47 14.14 -37.38
N VAL A 297 -72.39 14.39 -38.35
CA VAL A 297 -73.02 15.70 -38.50
C VAL A 297 -74.51 15.54 -38.28
N GLU A 298 -75.03 16.14 -37.23
CA GLU A 298 -76.45 16.14 -36.91
C GLU A 298 -77.07 17.53 -37.10
N VAL A 299 -78.18 17.59 -37.76
CA VAL A 299 -78.98 18.81 -37.96
C VAL A 299 -80.43 18.47 -37.64
N ALA A 300 -81.04 19.15 -36.70
CA ALA A 300 -82.44 18.97 -36.37
C ALA A 300 -83.37 19.37 -37.53
N ASP A 301 -84.45 18.59 -37.75
CA ASP A 301 -85.48 18.91 -38.74
C ASP A 301 -86.06 20.30 -38.51
N GLN A 302 -86.29 21.06 -39.58
CA GLN A 302 -86.75 22.43 -39.52
C GLN A 302 -88.20 22.51 -40.08
N ILE A 303 -88.97 23.45 -39.51
CA ILE A 303 -90.30 23.73 -39.98
C ILE A 303 -90.22 24.83 -41.09
N TYR A 304 -90.88 24.65 -42.19
CA TYR A 304 -90.92 25.64 -43.32
C TYR A 304 -91.51 26.98 -42.88
N THR A 305 -90.75 28.05 -43.00
CA THR A 305 -91.13 29.43 -42.59
C THR A 305 -91.32 30.41 -43.76
N GLY A 306 -91.10 30.03 -45.03
CA GLY A 306 -91.06 30.90 -46.19
C GLY A 306 -89.84 31.83 -46.23
N LYS A 307 -88.84 31.64 -45.38
CA LYS A 307 -87.55 32.36 -45.29
C LYS A 307 -86.40 31.41 -45.23
N GLU A 308 -85.21 31.90 -45.46
CA GLU A 308 -83.95 31.13 -45.26
C GLU A 308 -83.89 30.63 -43.85
N LEU A 309 -83.49 29.34 -43.67
CA LEU A 309 -83.32 28.68 -42.40
C LEU A 309 -81.84 28.43 -42.18
N THR A 310 -81.31 28.79 -41.00
CA THR A 310 -79.95 28.56 -40.59
C THR A 310 -79.96 27.68 -39.30
N PRO A 311 -80.21 26.37 -39.46
CA PRO A 311 -80.23 25.48 -38.26
C PRO A 311 -78.88 25.40 -37.60
N ASP A 312 -78.91 25.12 -36.29
CA ASP A 312 -77.71 24.70 -35.56
C ASP A 312 -77.26 23.34 -36.05
N VAL A 313 -75.98 23.20 -36.34
CA VAL A 313 -75.37 21.97 -36.78
C VAL A 313 -74.43 21.48 -35.67
N GLU A 314 -74.66 20.30 -35.16
CA GLU A 314 -73.76 19.62 -34.27
C GLU A 314 -72.80 18.73 -35.05
N VAL A 315 -71.49 18.94 -34.85
CA VAL A 315 -70.43 18.17 -35.52
C VAL A 315 -69.61 17.48 -34.45
N THR A 316 -69.68 16.17 -34.43
CA THR A 316 -68.91 15.35 -33.45
C THR A 316 -67.86 14.54 -34.19
N LEU A 317 -66.60 14.69 -33.81
CA LEU A 317 -65.50 13.83 -34.21
C LEU A 317 -65.30 12.78 -33.16
N GLY A 318 -65.59 11.51 -33.48
CA GLY A 318 -65.42 10.40 -32.58
C GLY A 318 -63.99 10.34 -32.00
N ASP A 319 -63.88 9.85 -30.79
CA ASP A 319 -62.59 9.53 -30.14
C ASP A 319 -61.93 8.35 -30.85
N LYS A 320 -60.88 8.62 -31.63
CA LYS A 320 -59.95 7.61 -32.14
C LYS A 320 -58.55 7.88 -31.58
#